data_f097ac8ee168d33b017f7a94df0cedd6
#
_entry.id   f097ac8ee168d33b017f7a94df0cedd6
#
_cell.length_a   1.000
_cell.length_b   1.000
_cell.length_c   1.000
_cell.angle_alpha   90.00
_cell.angle_beta   90.00
_cell.angle_gamma   90.00
#
_symmetry.space_group_name_H-M   'P 1'
#
loop_
_entity.id
_entity.type
_entity.pdbx_description
1 polymer ?
#
loop_
_entity_poly.entity_id
_entity_poly.type
_entity_poly.pdbx_seq_one_letter_code
_entity_poly.pdbx_strand_id
1 'polypeptide(L)'
;LPKTIKEALELTKLNNLDLLIAELDYKIAERELNIEKSKLSPSASINYSKSENNDFSSSIDKVDEESVKATITWPIIKGGKNISSIKRSSLNRQKTSLLLQDTKTKVVAETTNAWSEFQSSESVLIATEAQLKAAEIANEGITLEYDSGNTRTTLDVIQSRSLLLDARIAYAKAERDFTISKFALAFQIGSLTLNSIKTL
;
A
#
# COMPACT_ATOMS: atom_id res chain seq x y z
N LEU A 1 -11.55 -12.24 -6.57
CA LEU A 1 -10.22 -12.06 -7.15
C LEU A 1 -10.30 -11.91 -8.68
N PRO A 2 -9.37 -11.21 -9.34
CA PRO A 2 -9.33 -11.06 -10.79
C PRO A 2 -9.13 -12.44 -11.48
N LYS A 3 -9.62 -12.58 -12.69
CA LYS A 3 -9.47 -13.82 -13.47
C LYS A 3 -8.22 -13.83 -14.35
N THR A 4 -7.66 -12.67 -14.61
CA THR A 4 -6.48 -12.51 -15.48
C THR A 4 -5.49 -11.52 -14.88
N ILE A 5 -4.21 -11.68 -15.25
CA ILE A 5 -3.17 -10.74 -14.85
C ILE A 5 -3.45 -9.31 -15.34
N LYS A 6 -4.07 -9.16 -16.51
CA LYS A 6 -4.44 -7.83 -17.05
C LYS A 6 -5.45 -7.14 -16.14
N GLU A 7 -6.48 -7.86 -15.73
CA GLU A 7 -7.50 -7.35 -14.80
C GLU A 7 -6.87 -7.01 -13.43
N ALA A 8 -5.97 -7.87 -12.92
CA ALA A 8 -5.22 -7.59 -11.69
C ALA A 8 -4.44 -6.29 -11.78
N LEU A 9 -3.71 -6.06 -12.87
CA LEU A 9 -2.92 -4.84 -13.10
C LEU A 9 -3.80 -3.59 -13.26
N GLU A 10 -4.97 -3.70 -13.86
CA GLU A 10 -5.92 -2.58 -13.96
C GLU A 10 -6.48 -2.21 -12.58
N LEU A 11 -6.91 -3.19 -11.81
CA LEU A 11 -7.38 -2.97 -10.43
C LEU A 11 -6.29 -2.36 -9.56
N THR A 12 -5.05 -2.85 -9.67
CA THR A 12 -3.90 -2.31 -8.96
C THR A 12 -3.67 -0.84 -9.28
N LYS A 13 -3.71 -0.45 -10.55
CA LYS A 13 -3.54 0.96 -10.96
C LYS A 13 -4.60 1.89 -10.39
N LEU A 14 -5.81 1.37 -10.14
CA LEU A 14 -6.92 2.16 -9.61
C LEU A 14 -6.94 2.23 -8.07
N ASN A 15 -6.56 1.15 -7.40
CA ASN A 15 -6.85 0.98 -5.98
C ASN A 15 -5.61 0.81 -5.10
N ASN A 16 -4.42 0.58 -5.68
CA ASN A 16 -3.21 0.38 -4.88
C ASN A 16 -2.86 1.65 -4.11
N LEU A 17 -2.74 1.52 -2.78
CA LEU A 17 -2.56 2.66 -1.88
C LEU A 17 -1.20 3.33 -2.05
N ASP A 18 -0.13 2.57 -2.31
CA ASP A 18 1.21 3.12 -2.50
C ASP A 18 1.26 4.00 -3.75
N LEU A 19 0.56 3.57 -4.81
CA LEU A 19 0.45 4.35 -6.03
C LEU A 19 -0.36 5.63 -5.83
N LEU A 20 -1.48 5.55 -5.11
CA LEU A 20 -2.31 6.72 -4.79
C LEU A 20 -1.55 7.72 -3.91
N ILE A 21 -0.79 7.25 -2.92
CA ILE A 21 0.07 8.10 -2.10
C ILE A 21 1.11 8.80 -2.96
N ALA A 22 1.84 8.08 -3.82
CA ALA A 22 2.86 8.67 -4.69
C ALA A 22 2.26 9.71 -5.67
N GLU A 23 1.03 9.50 -6.16
CA GLU A 23 0.32 10.48 -6.98
C GLU A 23 -0.07 11.75 -6.20
N LEU A 24 -0.49 11.60 -4.96
CA LEU A 24 -0.78 12.72 -4.08
C LEU A 24 0.49 13.50 -3.73
N ASP A 25 1.59 12.84 -3.44
CA ASP A 25 2.88 13.47 -3.16
C ASP A 25 3.38 14.30 -4.35
N TYR A 26 3.22 13.78 -5.57
CA TYR A 26 3.53 14.54 -6.78
C TYR A 26 2.63 15.79 -6.91
N LYS A 27 1.32 15.66 -6.68
CA LYS A 27 0.39 16.80 -6.70
C LYS A 27 0.72 17.84 -5.63
N ILE A 28 1.12 17.42 -4.44
CA ILE A 28 1.57 18.31 -3.36
C ILE A 28 2.79 19.09 -3.83
N ALA A 29 3.83 18.42 -4.35
CA ALA A 29 5.03 19.09 -4.83
C ALA A 29 4.76 20.07 -5.99
N GLU A 30 3.78 19.77 -6.85
CA GLU A 30 3.33 20.69 -7.89
C GLU A 30 2.66 21.94 -7.29
N ARG A 31 1.81 21.78 -6.27
CA ARG A 31 1.17 22.90 -5.56
C ARG A 31 2.19 23.72 -4.78
N GLU A 32 3.17 23.10 -4.13
CA GLU A 32 4.27 23.79 -3.46
C GLU A 32 5.07 24.66 -4.42
N LEU A 33 5.37 24.17 -5.63
CA LEU A 33 6.01 24.98 -6.66
C LEU A 33 5.16 26.22 -7.03
N ASN A 34 3.85 26.06 -7.13
CA ASN A 34 2.95 27.19 -7.43
C ASN A 34 2.90 28.18 -6.25
N ILE A 35 2.94 27.71 -5.00
CA ILE A 35 3.04 28.56 -3.80
C ILE A 35 4.35 29.36 -3.82
N GLU A 36 5.48 28.71 -4.13
CA GLU A 36 6.77 29.44 -4.22
C GLU A 36 6.76 30.49 -5.32
N LYS A 37 6.12 30.20 -6.47
CA LYS A 37 5.95 31.19 -7.54
C LYS A 37 5.04 32.35 -7.12
N SER A 38 3.96 32.09 -6.37
CA SER A 38 3.03 33.12 -5.92
C SER A 38 3.67 34.13 -4.95
N LYS A 39 4.77 33.75 -4.26
CA LYS A 39 5.55 34.66 -3.40
C LYS A 39 6.25 35.80 -4.18
N LEU A 40 6.28 35.74 -5.51
CA LEU A 40 6.71 36.86 -6.35
C LEU A 40 5.61 37.90 -6.58
N SER A 41 4.38 37.55 -6.26
CA SER A 41 3.22 38.45 -6.43
C SER A 41 3.13 39.42 -5.24
N PRO A 42 2.54 40.63 -5.44
CA PRO A 42 2.24 41.51 -4.34
C PRO A 42 1.22 40.91 -3.38
N SER A 43 1.41 41.12 -2.09
CA SER A 43 0.46 40.78 -1.04
C SER A 43 -0.17 42.06 -0.46
N ALA A 44 -1.47 42.02 -0.17
CA ALA A 44 -2.19 43.09 0.48
C ALA A 44 -2.71 42.59 1.83
N SER A 45 -2.57 43.39 2.88
CA SER A 45 -3.13 43.14 4.19
C SER A 45 -3.83 44.36 4.73
N ILE A 46 -4.96 44.16 5.42
CA ILE A 46 -5.70 45.20 6.13
C ILE A 46 -5.71 44.77 7.61
N ASN A 47 -5.16 45.63 8.46
CA ASN A 47 -5.14 45.45 9.89
C ASN A 47 -6.01 46.53 10.55
N TYR A 48 -6.96 46.14 11.37
CA TYR A 48 -7.68 47.00 12.28
C TYR A 48 -7.17 46.73 13.68
N SER A 49 -6.80 47.79 14.39
CA SER A 49 -6.44 47.72 15.80
C SER A 49 -7.20 48.76 16.60
N LYS A 50 -7.73 48.33 17.74
CA LYS A 50 -8.30 49.17 18.76
C LYS A 50 -7.55 48.95 20.05
N SER A 51 -7.03 50.02 20.64
CA SER A 51 -6.32 50.00 21.92
C SER A 51 -6.94 50.99 22.87
N GLU A 52 -7.22 50.53 24.06
CA GLU A 52 -7.69 51.38 25.20
C GLU A 52 -6.62 51.30 26.27
N ASN A 53 -6.00 52.46 26.55
CA ASN A 53 -5.03 52.61 27.61
C ASN A 53 -5.62 53.48 28.71
N ASN A 54 -5.77 52.94 29.93
CA ASN A 54 -6.13 53.63 31.11
C ASN A 54 -4.84 54.02 31.85
N ASP A 55 -4.84 55.18 32.55
CA ASP A 55 -3.67 55.74 33.28
C ASP A 55 -2.44 55.89 32.35
N PHE A 56 -2.64 56.45 31.15
CA PHE A 56 -1.59 56.59 30.14
C PHE A 56 -0.42 57.49 30.60
N SER A 57 -0.75 58.59 31.36
CA SER A 57 0.25 59.46 32.02
C SER A 57 -0.41 60.23 33.14
N SER A 58 0.46 60.93 33.97
CA SER A 58 -0.02 61.78 35.09
C SER A 58 -0.98 62.92 34.70
N SER A 59 -1.15 63.17 33.40
CA SER A 59 -2.02 64.24 32.87
C SER A 59 -3.11 63.70 31.91
N ILE A 60 -3.11 62.39 31.57
CA ILE A 60 -4.04 61.77 30.59
C ILE A 60 -4.53 60.46 31.19
N ASP A 61 -5.78 60.42 31.67
CA ASP A 61 -6.35 59.22 32.30
C ASP A 61 -6.68 58.11 31.32
N LYS A 62 -7.14 58.45 30.10
CA LYS A 62 -7.55 57.49 29.11
C LYS A 62 -7.18 57.89 27.70
N VAL A 63 -6.60 56.94 26.94
CA VAL A 63 -6.35 57.08 25.49
C VAL A 63 -7.03 55.92 24.77
N ASP A 64 -8.00 56.26 23.95
CA ASP A 64 -8.62 55.30 22.99
C ASP A 64 -8.02 55.57 21.62
N GLU A 65 -7.36 54.55 21.07
CA GLU A 65 -6.76 54.60 19.73
C GLU A 65 -7.42 53.57 18.83
N GLU A 66 -7.98 54.02 17.71
CA GLU A 66 -8.48 53.13 16.64
C GLU A 66 -7.66 53.41 15.40
N SER A 67 -7.06 52.37 14.81
CA SER A 67 -6.31 52.48 13.58
C SER A 67 -6.71 51.42 12.55
N VAL A 68 -6.81 51.84 11.28
CA VAL A 68 -6.97 50.99 10.13
C VAL A 68 -5.73 51.16 9.23
N LYS A 69 -4.98 50.09 9.04
CA LYS A 69 -3.75 50.09 8.24
C LYS A 69 -3.87 49.16 7.08
N ALA A 70 -3.89 49.69 5.86
CA ALA A 70 -3.75 48.90 4.62
C ALA A 70 -2.29 48.87 4.19
N THR A 71 -1.72 47.70 3.98
CA THR A 71 -0.32 47.54 3.55
C THR A 71 -0.27 46.67 2.31
N ILE A 72 0.38 47.15 1.25
CA ILE A 72 0.74 46.37 0.05
C ILE A 72 2.24 46.16 0.06
N THR A 73 2.65 44.88 0.00
CA THR A 73 4.05 44.49 -0.04
C THR A 73 4.35 43.74 -1.32
N TRP A 74 5.27 44.25 -2.14
CA TRP A 74 5.75 43.60 -3.36
C TRP A 74 7.24 43.25 -3.23
N PRO A 75 7.62 41.96 -3.14
CA PRO A 75 9.01 41.57 -2.96
C PRO A 75 9.76 41.49 -4.30
N ILE A 76 10.11 42.65 -4.90
CA ILE A 76 10.76 42.74 -6.21
C ILE A 76 12.19 42.16 -6.17
N ILE A 77 12.98 42.49 -5.13
CA ILE A 77 14.36 42.01 -4.95
C ILE A 77 14.55 41.52 -3.52
N LYS A 78 14.89 40.23 -3.34
CA LYS A 78 15.23 39.58 -2.06
C LYS A 78 16.56 38.80 -2.15
N GLY A 79 17.60 39.40 -2.74
CA GLY A 79 18.94 38.79 -2.81
C GLY A 79 18.96 37.39 -3.43
N GLY A 80 18.11 37.12 -4.43
CA GLY A 80 18.03 35.80 -5.10
C GLY A 80 17.31 34.71 -4.33
N LYS A 81 16.85 34.96 -3.09
CA LYS A 81 16.20 33.97 -2.22
C LYS A 81 14.97 33.34 -2.87
N ASN A 82 14.09 34.16 -3.47
CA ASN A 82 12.86 33.67 -4.12
C ASN A 82 13.17 32.79 -5.33
N ILE A 83 14.15 33.17 -6.15
CA ILE A 83 14.57 32.39 -7.33
C ILE A 83 15.13 31.03 -6.88
N SER A 84 15.98 31.02 -5.85
CA SER A 84 16.56 29.80 -5.30
C SER A 84 15.48 28.88 -4.69
N SER A 85 14.46 29.45 -4.02
CA SER A 85 13.33 28.68 -3.47
C SER A 85 12.49 28.04 -4.57
N ILE A 86 12.18 28.78 -5.64
CA ILE A 86 11.45 28.27 -6.82
C ILE A 86 12.25 27.14 -7.49
N LYS A 87 13.57 27.32 -7.68
CA LYS A 87 14.44 26.30 -8.24
C LYS A 87 14.45 25.03 -7.38
N ARG A 88 14.57 25.17 -6.07
CA ARG A 88 14.51 24.04 -5.11
C ARG A 88 13.17 23.31 -5.19
N SER A 89 12.05 24.04 -5.20
CA SER A 89 10.72 23.46 -5.31
C SER A 89 10.49 22.77 -6.67
N SER A 90 11.03 23.34 -7.77
CA SER A 90 11.03 22.72 -9.08
C SER A 90 11.79 21.39 -9.11
N LEU A 91 12.96 21.33 -8.46
CA LEU A 91 13.74 20.10 -8.33
C LEU A 91 13.03 19.07 -7.43
N ASN A 92 12.36 19.54 -6.36
CA ASN A 92 11.53 18.66 -5.53
C ASN A 92 10.37 18.04 -6.32
N ARG A 93 9.68 18.81 -7.15
CA ARG A 93 8.65 18.29 -8.06
C ARG A 93 9.23 17.26 -9.04
N GLN A 94 10.41 17.49 -9.60
CA GLN A 94 11.07 16.51 -10.48
C GLN A 94 11.41 15.22 -9.71
N LYS A 95 11.95 15.33 -8.49
CA LYS A 95 12.23 14.20 -7.62
C LYS A 95 10.97 13.37 -7.37
N THR A 96 9.87 14.00 -6.96
CA THR A 96 8.60 13.30 -6.70
C THR A 96 7.99 12.69 -7.95
N SER A 97 8.18 13.31 -9.13
CA SER A 97 7.79 12.72 -10.41
C SER A 97 8.56 11.42 -10.71
N LEU A 98 9.86 11.38 -10.43
CA LEU A 98 10.67 10.17 -10.59
C LEU A 98 10.29 9.09 -9.58
N LEU A 99 10.01 9.47 -8.33
CA LEU A 99 9.52 8.54 -7.31
C LEU A 99 8.16 7.95 -7.69
N LEU A 100 7.25 8.75 -8.25
CA LEU A 100 5.98 8.24 -8.76
C LEU A 100 6.19 7.23 -9.89
N GLN A 101 7.13 7.49 -10.82
CA GLN A 101 7.44 6.56 -11.90
C GLN A 101 8.06 5.25 -11.37
N ASP A 102 8.96 5.36 -10.39
CA ASP A 102 9.56 4.22 -9.71
C ASP A 102 8.49 3.37 -9.01
N THR A 103 7.61 4.01 -8.23
CA THR A 103 6.47 3.35 -7.56
C THR A 103 5.57 2.65 -8.57
N LYS A 104 5.26 3.26 -9.72
CA LYS A 104 4.48 2.61 -10.79
C LYS A 104 5.12 1.32 -11.28
N THR A 105 6.43 1.36 -11.52
CA THR A 105 7.17 0.18 -11.98
C THR A 105 7.22 -0.91 -10.91
N LYS A 106 7.49 -0.51 -9.66
CA LYS A 106 7.54 -1.41 -8.51
C LYS A 106 6.20 -2.10 -8.28
N VAL A 107 5.10 -1.35 -8.25
CA VAL A 107 3.74 -1.88 -8.03
C VAL A 107 3.34 -2.86 -9.15
N VAL A 108 3.70 -2.58 -10.41
CA VAL A 108 3.47 -3.53 -11.53
C VAL A 108 4.25 -4.83 -11.32
N ALA A 109 5.52 -4.74 -10.92
CA ALA A 109 6.35 -5.92 -10.67
C ALA A 109 5.81 -6.75 -9.48
N GLU A 110 5.45 -6.09 -8.38
CA GLU A 110 4.91 -6.75 -7.19
C GLU A 110 3.55 -7.42 -7.46
N THR A 111 2.67 -6.76 -8.22
CA THR A 111 1.38 -7.35 -8.64
C THR A 111 1.61 -8.58 -9.53
N THR A 112 2.58 -8.52 -10.43
CA THR A 112 2.92 -9.66 -11.30
C THR A 112 3.47 -10.82 -10.47
N ASN A 113 4.30 -10.55 -9.48
CA ASN A 113 4.84 -11.57 -8.58
C ASN A 113 3.73 -12.20 -7.73
N ALA A 114 2.86 -11.37 -7.12
CA ALA A 114 1.73 -11.86 -6.32
C ALA A 114 0.75 -12.70 -7.15
N TRP A 115 0.52 -12.32 -8.40
CA TRP A 115 -0.28 -13.11 -9.34
C TRP A 115 0.36 -14.47 -9.65
N SER A 116 1.65 -14.49 -9.95
CA SER A 116 2.38 -15.72 -10.23
C SER A 116 2.42 -16.66 -9.04
N GLU A 117 2.60 -16.12 -7.84
CA GLU A 117 2.55 -16.88 -6.58
C GLU A 117 1.16 -17.47 -6.32
N PHE A 118 0.12 -16.70 -6.57
CA PHE A 118 -1.27 -17.18 -6.48
C PHE A 118 -1.53 -18.36 -7.44
N GLN A 119 -1.14 -18.27 -8.70
CA GLN A 119 -1.32 -19.35 -9.66
C GLN A 119 -0.48 -20.59 -9.31
N SER A 120 0.77 -20.37 -8.84
CA SER A 120 1.65 -21.46 -8.41
C SER A 120 1.09 -22.20 -7.22
N SER A 121 0.67 -21.47 -6.18
CA SER A 121 0.09 -22.06 -4.97
C SER A 121 -1.23 -22.80 -5.22
N GLU A 122 -2.08 -22.31 -6.15
CA GLU A 122 -3.28 -23.02 -6.60
C GLU A 122 -2.94 -24.36 -7.27
N SER A 123 -1.93 -24.35 -8.13
CA SER A 123 -1.48 -25.57 -8.82
C SER A 123 -0.89 -26.58 -7.85
N VAL A 124 -0.12 -26.11 -6.85
CA VAL A 124 0.44 -26.96 -5.77
C VAL A 124 -0.67 -27.53 -4.90
N LEU A 125 -1.70 -26.75 -4.56
CA LEU A 125 -2.84 -27.22 -3.78
C LEU A 125 -3.58 -28.38 -4.51
N ILE A 126 -3.86 -28.21 -5.78
CA ILE A 126 -4.53 -29.25 -6.60
C ILE A 126 -3.66 -30.53 -6.66
N ALA A 127 -2.35 -30.37 -6.86
CA ALA A 127 -1.43 -31.50 -6.94
C ALA A 127 -1.32 -32.26 -5.60
N THR A 128 -1.22 -31.54 -4.48
CA THR A 128 -1.13 -32.14 -3.14
C THR A 128 -2.45 -32.77 -2.70
N GLU A 129 -3.60 -32.23 -3.11
CA GLU A 129 -4.91 -32.87 -2.91
C GLU A 129 -4.99 -34.21 -3.61
N ALA A 130 -4.56 -34.27 -4.87
CA ALA A 130 -4.51 -35.53 -5.64
C ALA A 130 -3.53 -36.52 -5.00
N GLN A 131 -2.37 -36.05 -4.53
CA GLN A 131 -1.39 -36.88 -3.81
C GLN A 131 -1.97 -37.45 -2.51
N LEU A 132 -2.67 -36.63 -1.71
CA LEU A 132 -3.34 -37.06 -0.49
C LEU A 132 -4.35 -38.16 -0.77
N LYS A 133 -5.22 -37.96 -1.75
CA LYS A 133 -6.23 -38.94 -2.15
C LYS A 133 -5.61 -40.28 -2.60
N ALA A 134 -4.52 -40.22 -3.36
CA ALA A 134 -3.78 -41.41 -3.77
C ALA A 134 -3.15 -42.14 -2.57
N ALA A 135 -2.57 -41.40 -1.61
CA ALA A 135 -2.01 -41.98 -0.39
C ALA A 135 -3.08 -42.59 0.52
N GLU A 136 -4.27 -42.01 0.59
CA GLU A 136 -5.42 -42.58 1.34
C GLU A 136 -5.84 -43.92 0.76
N ILE A 137 -6.04 -43.99 -0.56
CA ILE A 137 -6.42 -45.22 -1.26
C ILE A 137 -5.32 -46.29 -1.10
N ALA A 138 -4.05 -45.90 -1.24
CA ALA A 138 -2.94 -46.83 -1.09
C ALA A 138 -2.85 -47.38 0.34
N ASN A 139 -2.99 -46.55 1.37
CA ASN A 139 -2.96 -46.96 2.76
C ASN A 139 -4.14 -47.87 3.12
N GLU A 140 -5.34 -47.58 2.60
CA GLU A 140 -6.52 -48.43 2.76
C GLU A 140 -6.29 -49.80 2.14
N GLY A 141 -5.82 -49.87 0.88
CA GLY A 141 -5.52 -51.11 0.19
C GLY A 141 -4.50 -51.97 0.91
N ILE A 142 -3.35 -51.38 1.34
CA ILE A 142 -2.30 -52.09 2.07
C ILE A 142 -2.84 -52.61 3.42
N THR A 143 -3.68 -51.84 4.12
CA THR A 143 -4.27 -52.26 5.40
C THR A 143 -5.24 -53.41 5.20
N LEU A 144 -6.11 -53.37 4.18
CA LEU A 144 -7.04 -54.46 3.86
C LEU A 144 -6.30 -55.74 3.44
N GLU A 145 -5.23 -55.64 2.64
CA GLU A 145 -4.39 -56.79 2.27
C GLU A 145 -3.68 -57.42 3.51
N TYR A 146 -3.22 -56.61 4.44
CA TYR A 146 -2.61 -57.06 5.68
C TYR A 146 -3.63 -57.79 6.58
N ASP A 147 -4.83 -57.22 6.77
CA ASP A 147 -5.89 -57.79 7.63
C ASP A 147 -6.44 -59.08 7.04
N SER A 148 -6.43 -59.24 5.73
CA SER A 148 -6.88 -60.48 5.03
C SER A 148 -5.84 -61.63 5.12
N GLY A 149 -4.70 -61.40 5.75
CA GLY A 149 -3.65 -62.42 5.88
C GLY A 149 -2.83 -62.65 4.60
N ASN A 150 -2.86 -61.73 3.67
CA ASN A 150 -2.11 -61.75 2.42
C ASN A 150 -0.63 -61.33 2.64
N THR A 151 0.18 -61.31 1.62
CA THR A 151 1.65 -61.15 1.59
C THR A 151 2.20 -59.86 2.19
N ARG A 152 1.39 -58.99 2.73
CA ARG A 152 1.83 -57.71 3.33
C ARG A 152 2.37 -57.86 4.77
N THR A 153 3.41 -57.11 5.09
CA THR A 153 4.05 -57.09 6.40
C THR A 153 3.59 -55.90 7.23
N THR A 154 3.76 -56.00 8.57
CA THR A 154 3.55 -54.87 9.48
C THR A 154 4.38 -53.64 9.07
N LEU A 155 5.55 -53.84 8.50
CA LEU A 155 6.41 -52.79 8.00
C LEU A 155 5.73 -52.02 6.84
N ASP A 156 5.07 -52.76 5.91
CA ASP A 156 4.35 -52.11 4.77
C ASP A 156 3.22 -51.19 5.26
N VAL A 157 2.48 -51.65 6.29
CA VAL A 157 1.41 -50.86 6.93
C VAL A 157 1.97 -49.58 7.59
N ILE A 158 3.09 -49.73 8.35
CA ILE A 158 3.74 -48.57 9.00
C ILE A 158 4.24 -47.58 7.94
N GLN A 159 4.89 -48.07 6.86
CA GLN A 159 5.37 -47.21 5.77
C GLN A 159 4.21 -46.49 5.05
N SER A 160 3.12 -47.19 4.74
CA SER A 160 1.96 -46.57 4.10
C SER A 160 1.30 -45.51 4.95
N ARG A 161 1.21 -45.74 6.28
CA ARG A 161 0.73 -44.72 7.23
C ARG A 161 1.64 -43.49 7.30
N SER A 162 2.97 -43.70 7.27
CA SER A 162 3.91 -42.59 7.21
C SER A 162 3.73 -41.75 5.95
N LEU A 163 3.64 -42.41 4.79
CA LEU A 163 3.39 -41.71 3.51
C LEU A 163 2.05 -40.95 3.50
N LEU A 164 1.00 -41.51 4.07
CA LEU A 164 -0.27 -40.82 4.25
C LEU A 164 -0.15 -39.61 5.15
N LEU A 165 0.59 -39.72 6.27
CA LEU A 165 0.83 -38.58 7.17
C LEU A 165 1.59 -37.46 6.45
N ASP A 166 2.65 -37.80 5.71
CA ASP A 166 3.41 -36.85 4.91
C ASP A 166 2.54 -36.13 3.86
N ALA A 167 1.67 -36.88 3.17
CA ALA A 167 0.73 -36.29 2.21
C ALA A 167 -0.28 -35.34 2.88
N ARG A 168 -0.79 -35.69 4.05
CA ARG A 168 -1.67 -34.80 4.85
C ARG A 168 -0.99 -33.52 5.26
N ILE A 169 0.27 -33.61 5.72
CA ILE A 169 1.07 -32.44 6.08
C ILE A 169 1.34 -31.57 4.85
N ALA A 170 1.66 -32.18 3.71
CA ALA A 170 1.92 -31.45 2.47
C ALA A 170 0.65 -30.71 2.00
N TYR A 171 -0.51 -31.35 2.03
CA TYR A 171 -1.78 -30.73 1.68
C TYR A 171 -2.14 -29.56 2.61
N ALA A 172 -2.03 -29.75 3.93
CA ALA A 172 -2.32 -28.68 4.88
C ALA A 172 -1.39 -27.45 4.72
N LYS A 173 -0.12 -27.69 4.36
CA LYS A 173 0.82 -26.60 4.01
C LYS A 173 0.39 -25.89 2.74
N ALA A 174 0.03 -26.63 1.69
CA ALA A 174 -0.40 -26.05 0.41
C ALA A 174 -1.69 -25.24 0.58
N GLU A 175 -2.65 -25.69 1.39
CA GLU A 175 -3.89 -24.98 1.71
C GLU A 175 -3.59 -23.63 2.41
N ARG A 176 -2.67 -23.65 3.40
CA ARG A 176 -2.21 -22.42 4.06
C ARG A 176 -1.54 -21.48 3.06
N ASP A 177 -0.63 -21.98 2.23
CA ASP A 177 0.16 -21.16 1.31
C ASP A 177 -0.73 -20.56 0.22
N PHE A 178 -1.70 -21.31 -0.27
CA PHE A 178 -2.73 -20.78 -1.19
C PHE A 178 -3.57 -19.68 -0.54
N THR A 179 -3.97 -19.85 0.71
CA THR A 179 -4.71 -18.83 1.45
C THR A 179 -3.88 -17.56 1.60
N ILE A 180 -2.60 -17.69 1.98
CA ILE A 180 -1.69 -16.54 2.10
C ILE A 180 -1.52 -15.81 0.76
N SER A 181 -1.34 -16.56 -0.34
CA SER A 181 -1.18 -15.95 -1.67
C SER A 181 -2.44 -15.22 -2.15
N LYS A 182 -3.63 -15.72 -1.82
CA LYS A 182 -4.91 -15.01 -2.04
C LYS A 182 -4.93 -13.64 -1.36
N PHE A 183 -4.55 -13.60 -0.07
CA PHE A 183 -4.51 -12.35 0.68
C PHE A 183 -3.41 -11.40 0.18
N ALA A 184 -2.24 -11.94 -0.20
CA ALA A 184 -1.16 -11.14 -0.76
C ALA A 184 -1.58 -10.48 -2.08
N LEU A 185 -2.25 -11.21 -2.96
CA LEU A 185 -2.80 -10.66 -4.19
C LEU A 185 -3.89 -9.61 -3.91
N ALA A 186 -4.83 -9.90 -3.00
CA ALA A 186 -5.89 -8.96 -2.61
C ALA A 186 -5.33 -7.66 -2.02
N PHE A 187 -4.26 -7.74 -1.24
CA PHE A 187 -3.54 -6.58 -0.73
C PHE A 187 -2.93 -5.76 -1.86
N GLN A 188 -2.24 -6.42 -2.80
CA GLN A 188 -1.54 -5.74 -3.89
C GLN A 188 -2.49 -5.03 -4.85
N ILE A 189 -3.66 -5.60 -5.12
CA ILE A 189 -4.70 -4.96 -5.94
C ILE A 189 -5.54 -3.92 -5.17
N GLY A 190 -5.26 -3.69 -3.86
CA GLY A 190 -5.97 -2.73 -3.03
C GLY A 190 -7.41 -3.11 -2.69
N SER A 191 -7.77 -4.40 -2.79
CA SER A 191 -9.12 -4.88 -2.48
C SER A 191 -9.26 -5.49 -1.08
N LEU A 192 -8.18 -5.51 -0.29
CA LEU A 192 -8.18 -6.07 1.06
C LEU A 192 -8.90 -5.12 2.03
N THR A 193 -10.15 -5.45 2.35
CA THR A 193 -10.97 -4.75 3.34
C THR A 193 -11.42 -5.71 4.44
N LEU A 194 -11.84 -5.18 5.61
CA LEU A 194 -12.39 -6.01 6.69
C LEU A 194 -13.57 -6.90 6.26
N ASN A 195 -14.35 -6.46 5.28
CA ASN A 195 -15.44 -7.24 4.73
C ASN A 195 -14.96 -8.31 3.74
N SER A 196 -13.91 -8.04 2.97
CA SER A 196 -13.35 -9.02 2.02
C SER A 196 -12.63 -10.18 2.73
N ILE A 197 -12.10 -9.96 3.93
CA ILE A 197 -11.48 -11.02 4.75
C ILE A 197 -12.48 -12.13 5.12
N LYS A 198 -13.77 -11.81 5.22
CA LYS A 198 -14.82 -12.80 5.53
C LYS A 198 -15.28 -13.61 4.33
N THR A 199 -14.96 -13.17 3.11
CA THR A 199 -15.43 -13.77 1.85
C THR A 199 -14.31 -14.38 1.01
N LEU A 200 -13.05 -14.19 1.38
CA LEU A 200 -11.87 -14.81 0.78
C LEU A 200 -11.52 -16.13 1.45
#